data_13af5d62bc886f6128d8bf2ed006bc16
#
_entry.id   13af5d62bc886f6128d8bf2ed006bc16
#
_cell.length_a   1.000
_cell.length_b   1.000
_cell.length_c   1.000
_cell.angle_alpha   90.00
_cell.angle_beta   90.00
_cell.angle_gamma   90.00
#
_symmetry.space_group_name_H-M   'P 1'
#
loop_
_entity.id
_entity.type
_entity.pdbx_description
1 polymer ?
#
loop_
_entity_poly.entity_id
_entity_poly.type
_entity_poly.pdbx_seq_one_letter_code
_entity_poly.pdbx_strand_id
1 'polypeptide(L)'
;YKSLSTKELIKKKILPDISGLYSGKSQTIDAIVISHPHMDHYGFMGFVRDDIPVYIGHAANELIKISNIFTPANVIISKPVYYNHKQPFTIGDIKITPFLNDHSAFDAYSFLIEGEGKRLFYSGDFRGHGRKGSLFSSLINSPPKNIDYLMMEGTNIGRTTKSKSEEDIENELVKVFKEPNKINLIYQAGQNIDRIVSVFKACKKANKTLVLDIYLAYIMATLVRVTGNKLPFPSSSFPNIKVFFSSYASNRIVKELGKQELYNFQPYKITKDDIDSNFSNIVMIVRPSLMVHLKGLKNID
;
A
#
# COMPACT_ATOMS: atom_id res chain seq x y z
N TYR A 1 -21.92 -9.59 3.05
CA TYR A 1 -21.62 -9.91 4.45
C TYR A 1 -21.95 -8.77 5.44
N LYS A 2 -22.14 -7.53 4.97
CA LYS A 2 -22.38 -6.34 5.83
C LYS A 2 -23.63 -6.43 6.72
N SER A 3 -24.59 -7.31 6.41
CA SER A 3 -25.83 -7.52 7.17
C SER A 3 -25.77 -8.70 8.14
N LEU A 4 -24.69 -9.47 8.15
CA LEU A 4 -24.55 -10.65 8.99
C LEU A 4 -23.87 -10.33 10.31
N SER A 5 -24.36 -10.92 11.40
CA SER A 5 -23.71 -10.84 12.70
C SER A 5 -22.40 -11.64 12.74
N THR A 6 -21.50 -11.31 13.67
CA THR A 6 -20.25 -12.06 13.88
C THR A 6 -20.52 -13.55 14.11
N LYS A 7 -21.58 -13.90 14.85
CA LYS A 7 -21.97 -15.32 15.08
C LYS A 7 -22.34 -16.04 13.77
N GLU A 8 -23.08 -15.38 12.89
CA GLU A 8 -23.46 -15.94 11.59
C GLU A 8 -22.25 -16.12 10.67
N LEU A 9 -21.30 -15.15 10.70
CA LEU A 9 -20.07 -15.22 9.94
C LEU A 9 -19.17 -16.37 10.41
N ILE A 10 -19.06 -16.61 11.72
CA ILE A 10 -18.36 -17.76 12.30
C ILE A 10 -19.05 -19.08 11.88
N LYS A 11 -20.38 -19.18 12.04
CA LYS A 11 -21.14 -20.36 11.61
C LYS A 11 -20.95 -20.69 10.12
N LYS A 12 -20.81 -19.67 9.28
CA LYS A 12 -20.53 -19.79 7.84
C LYS A 12 -19.04 -20.02 7.54
N LYS A 13 -18.17 -20.16 8.53
CA LYS A 13 -16.71 -20.30 8.38
C LYS A 13 -16.04 -19.16 7.60
N ILE A 14 -16.62 -17.96 7.64
CA ILE A 14 -16.05 -16.74 7.05
C ILE A 14 -15.09 -16.09 8.04
N LEU A 15 -15.48 -16.05 9.33
CA LEU A 15 -14.60 -15.65 10.42
C LEU A 15 -14.14 -16.90 11.18
N PRO A 16 -12.89 -16.94 11.68
CA PRO A 16 -12.40 -18.00 12.53
C PRO A 16 -13.12 -18.01 13.88
N ASP A 17 -13.40 -19.19 14.45
CA ASP A 17 -13.99 -19.32 15.79
C ASP A 17 -12.90 -19.24 16.86
N ILE A 18 -12.49 -18.01 17.18
CA ILE A 18 -11.45 -17.73 18.17
C ILE A 18 -12.10 -17.05 19.39
N SER A 19 -12.00 -17.72 20.55
CA SER A 19 -12.53 -17.19 21.80
C SER A 19 -11.82 -15.88 22.17
N GLY A 20 -12.58 -14.89 22.64
CA GLY A 20 -12.03 -13.59 23.07
C GLY A 20 -11.58 -12.65 21.97
N LEU A 21 -11.60 -13.05 20.68
CA LEU A 21 -11.23 -12.18 19.55
C LEU A 21 -12.33 -11.16 19.23
N TYR A 22 -13.59 -11.53 19.44
CA TYR A 22 -14.76 -10.69 19.08
C TYR A 22 -15.47 -10.19 20.33
N SER A 23 -16.28 -9.15 20.19
CA SER A 23 -17.06 -8.55 21.27
C SER A 23 -17.94 -9.58 22.00
N GLY A 24 -18.20 -9.36 23.30
CA GLY A 24 -19.14 -10.15 24.11
C GLY A 24 -18.55 -11.33 24.86
N LYS A 25 -17.22 -11.55 24.82
CA LYS A 25 -16.49 -12.54 25.62
C LYS A 25 -15.32 -11.88 26.35
N SER A 26 -14.80 -12.52 27.41
CA SER A 26 -13.55 -12.09 28.05
C SER A 26 -12.41 -12.10 27.04
N GLN A 27 -11.51 -11.13 27.14
CA GLN A 27 -10.31 -11.09 26.32
C GLN A 27 -9.41 -12.28 26.66
N THR A 28 -9.05 -13.07 25.65
CA THR A 28 -8.09 -14.19 25.76
C THR A 28 -6.97 -14.06 24.74
N ILE A 29 -6.98 -12.96 23.95
CA ILE A 29 -5.97 -12.65 22.94
C ILE A 29 -5.17 -11.46 23.44
N ASP A 30 -3.86 -11.63 23.57
CA ASP A 30 -2.96 -10.60 24.08
C ASP A 30 -2.69 -9.52 23.03
N ALA A 31 -2.54 -9.91 21.76
CA ALA A 31 -2.31 -8.98 20.68
C ALA A 31 -2.59 -9.60 19.29
N ILE A 32 -2.66 -8.75 18.27
CA ILE A 32 -2.68 -9.12 16.85
C ILE A 32 -1.46 -8.50 16.18
N VAL A 33 -0.82 -9.24 15.26
CA VAL A 33 0.29 -8.75 14.45
C VAL A 33 -0.12 -8.74 12.99
N ILE A 34 -0.08 -7.57 12.33
CA ILE A 34 -0.43 -7.40 10.91
C ILE A 34 0.85 -7.21 10.12
N SER A 35 1.08 -8.06 9.12
CA SER A 35 2.29 -8.05 8.31
C SER A 35 2.35 -6.91 7.30
N HIS A 36 1.20 -6.52 6.69
CA HIS A 36 1.15 -5.48 5.67
C HIS A 36 -0.29 -5.01 5.39
N PRO A 37 -0.48 -3.84 4.72
CA PRO A 37 -1.78 -3.19 4.57
C PRO A 37 -2.59 -3.63 3.35
N HIS A 38 -2.48 -4.89 2.88
CA HIS A 38 -3.43 -5.42 1.91
C HIS A 38 -4.70 -5.92 2.60
N MET A 39 -5.85 -5.69 1.97
CA MET A 39 -7.17 -5.93 2.56
C MET A 39 -7.40 -7.39 2.99
N ASP A 40 -6.83 -8.35 2.30
CA ASP A 40 -6.90 -9.78 2.62
C ASP A 40 -6.14 -10.15 3.90
N HIS A 41 -5.23 -9.28 4.38
CA HIS A 41 -4.48 -9.47 5.62
C HIS A 41 -5.05 -8.71 6.82
N TYR A 42 -5.82 -7.65 6.62
CA TYR A 42 -6.40 -6.88 7.73
C TYR A 42 -7.92 -6.71 7.65
N GLY A 43 -8.56 -7.16 6.58
CA GLY A 43 -9.98 -6.85 6.32
C GLY A 43 -10.96 -7.33 7.39
N PHE A 44 -10.60 -8.34 8.16
CA PHE A 44 -11.41 -8.82 9.28
C PHE A 44 -11.24 -8.01 10.58
N MET A 45 -10.32 -7.07 10.62
CA MET A 45 -10.12 -6.22 11.81
C MET A 45 -11.36 -5.41 12.20
N GLY A 46 -12.26 -5.13 11.26
CA GLY A 46 -13.54 -4.48 11.56
C GLY A 46 -14.53 -5.31 12.40
N PHE A 47 -14.27 -6.61 12.61
CA PHE A 47 -15.04 -7.50 13.49
C PHE A 47 -14.35 -7.75 14.83
N VAL A 48 -13.07 -7.45 14.92
CA VAL A 48 -12.26 -7.65 16.12
C VAL A 48 -12.62 -6.61 17.17
N ARG A 49 -12.58 -6.98 18.44
CA ARG A 49 -12.76 -6.04 19.54
C ARG A 49 -11.64 -4.99 19.55
N ASP A 50 -11.97 -3.79 19.93
CA ASP A 50 -11.11 -2.60 19.83
C ASP A 50 -10.11 -2.44 20.99
N ASP A 51 -10.21 -3.25 22.04
CA ASP A 51 -9.32 -3.22 23.20
C ASP A 51 -8.08 -4.12 23.06
N ILE A 52 -7.98 -4.97 22.01
CA ILE A 52 -6.79 -5.75 21.71
C ILE A 52 -5.71 -4.88 21.08
N PRO A 53 -4.47 -4.86 21.61
CA PRO A 53 -3.34 -4.21 20.95
C PRO A 53 -3.05 -4.81 19.57
N VAL A 54 -2.78 -3.95 18.57
CA VAL A 54 -2.47 -4.38 17.21
C VAL A 54 -1.07 -3.91 16.82
N TYR A 55 -0.16 -4.84 16.69
CA TYR A 55 1.20 -4.58 16.22
C TYR A 55 1.20 -4.47 14.69
N ILE A 56 1.66 -3.34 14.17
CA ILE A 56 1.60 -3.02 12.75
C ILE A 56 2.73 -2.04 12.37
N GLY A 57 3.17 -2.06 11.12
CA GLY A 57 4.05 -1.01 10.61
C GLY A 57 3.36 0.37 10.61
N HIS A 58 4.10 1.44 10.94
CA HIS A 58 3.51 2.78 11.03
C HIS A 58 2.90 3.24 9.71
N ALA A 59 3.64 3.07 8.60
CA ALA A 59 3.15 3.43 7.29
C ALA A 59 1.99 2.53 6.84
N ALA A 60 2.00 1.24 7.21
CA ALA A 60 0.91 0.31 6.94
C ALA A 60 -0.40 0.78 7.61
N ASN A 61 -0.34 1.22 8.88
CA ASN A 61 -1.51 1.77 9.57
C ASN A 61 -2.05 3.04 8.90
N GLU A 62 -1.18 3.95 8.48
CA GLU A 62 -1.61 5.16 7.75
C GLU A 62 -2.27 4.82 6.39
N LEU A 63 -1.75 3.82 5.67
CA LEU A 63 -2.38 3.34 4.43
C LEU A 63 -3.77 2.74 4.67
N ILE A 64 -3.99 2.04 5.79
CA ILE A 64 -5.32 1.54 6.19
C ILE A 64 -6.25 2.72 6.48
N LYS A 65 -5.82 3.73 7.22
CA LYS A 65 -6.60 4.96 7.48
C LYS A 65 -6.98 5.66 6.17
N ILE A 66 -6.03 5.81 5.24
CA ILE A 66 -6.30 6.40 3.92
C ILE A 66 -7.32 5.55 3.15
N SER A 67 -7.22 4.22 3.21
CA SER A 67 -8.20 3.33 2.56
C SER A 67 -9.62 3.58 3.06
N ASN A 68 -9.82 3.83 4.35
CA ASN A 68 -11.13 4.14 4.92
C ASN A 68 -11.72 5.45 4.35
N ILE A 69 -10.88 6.43 4.01
CA ILE A 69 -11.34 7.69 3.42
C ILE A 69 -11.95 7.44 2.03
N PHE A 70 -11.35 6.60 1.20
CA PHE A 70 -11.66 6.46 -0.23
C PHE A 70 -12.45 5.21 -0.59
N THR A 71 -12.57 4.25 0.33
CA THR A 71 -13.29 3.00 0.11
C THR A 71 -14.41 2.82 1.15
N PRO A 72 -15.35 1.88 0.93
CA PRO A 72 -16.34 1.53 1.94
C PRO A 72 -15.76 0.73 3.13
N ALA A 73 -14.47 0.45 3.13
CA ALA A 73 -13.82 -0.18 4.27
C ALA A 73 -13.96 0.73 5.50
N ASN A 74 -14.28 0.14 6.63
CA ASN A 74 -14.37 0.86 7.90
C ASN A 74 -13.59 0.06 8.95
N VAL A 75 -12.28 -0.01 8.76
CA VAL A 75 -11.37 -0.73 9.65
C VAL A 75 -10.62 0.29 10.50
N ILE A 76 -10.91 0.33 11.78
CA ILE A 76 -10.23 1.19 12.75
C ILE A 76 -9.34 0.31 13.62
N ILE A 77 -8.06 0.66 13.70
CA ILE A 77 -7.11 0.08 14.63
C ILE A 77 -6.99 1.02 15.83
N SER A 78 -7.69 0.69 16.91
CA SER A 78 -7.84 1.59 18.08
C SER A 78 -6.59 1.65 18.93
N LYS A 79 -5.82 0.55 19.01
CA LYS A 79 -4.59 0.44 19.83
C LYS A 79 -3.41 -0.01 18.98
N PRO A 80 -2.91 0.83 18.04
CA PRO A 80 -1.76 0.46 17.22
C PRO A 80 -0.46 0.52 18.05
N VAL A 81 0.36 -0.51 17.93
CA VAL A 81 1.73 -0.56 18.44
C VAL A 81 2.66 -0.70 17.25
N TYR A 82 3.59 0.24 17.07
CA TYR A 82 4.44 0.24 15.89
C TYR A 82 5.72 -0.54 16.11
N TYR A 83 6.07 -1.38 15.13
CA TYR A 83 7.33 -2.11 15.08
C TYR A 83 8.19 -1.65 13.88
N ASN A 84 9.49 -1.95 13.91
CA ASN A 84 10.44 -1.58 12.88
C ASN A 84 11.33 -2.77 12.48
N HIS A 85 11.93 -2.68 11.30
CA HIS A 85 12.85 -3.67 10.75
C HIS A 85 13.96 -4.04 11.74
N LYS A 86 14.08 -5.33 12.03
CA LYS A 86 15.10 -5.93 12.92
C LYS A 86 15.09 -5.38 14.36
N GLN A 87 14.01 -4.75 14.79
CA GLN A 87 13.81 -4.34 16.18
C GLN A 87 12.84 -5.32 16.85
N PRO A 88 13.32 -6.28 17.65
CA PRO A 88 12.47 -7.26 18.27
C PRO A 88 11.58 -6.63 19.34
N PHE A 89 10.39 -7.18 19.50
CA PHE A 89 9.45 -6.88 20.59
C PHE A 89 8.89 -8.16 21.19
N THR A 90 8.24 -8.08 22.35
CA THR A 90 7.66 -9.23 23.03
C THR A 90 6.16 -9.04 23.27
N ILE A 91 5.41 -10.15 23.17
CA ILE A 91 4.01 -10.25 23.55
C ILE A 91 3.93 -11.45 24.52
N GLY A 92 3.73 -11.19 25.80
CA GLY A 92 3.93 -12.22 26.83
C GLY A 92 5.36 -12.79 26.74
N ASP A 93 5.46 -14.11 26.66
CA ASP A 93 6.74 -14.83 26.55
C ASP A 93 7.20 -15.04 25.08
N ILE A 94 6.43 -14.54 24.11
CA ILE A 94 6.75 -14.68 22.69
C ILE A 94 7.56 -13.47 22.22
N LYS A 95 8.76 -13.72 21.71
CA LYS A 95 9.60 -12.70 21.07
C LYS A 95 9.39 -12.71 19.56
N ILE A 96 9.18 -11.53 18.97
CA ILE A 96 8.92 -11.35 17.54
C ILE A 96 9.95 -10.38 16.96
N THR A 97 10.64 -10.82 15.91
CA THR A 97 11.59 -9.99 15.17
C THR A 97 11.05 -9.74 13.76
N PRO A 98 10.69 -8.48 13.40
CA PRO A 98 10.18 -8.13 12.08
C PRO A 98 11.32 -7.94 11.06
N PHE A 99 11.11 -8.44 9.83
CA PHE A 99 12.02 -8.26 8.70
C PHE A 99 11.26 -7.58 7.56
N LEU A 100 11.65 -6.35 7.21
CA LEU A 100 11.05 -5.62 6.10
C LEU A 100 11.25 -6.40 4.80
N ASN A 101 10.17 -6.57 4.03
CA ASN A 101 10.11 -7.35 2.79
C ASN A 101 10.06 -6.47 1.54
N ASP A 102 10.49 -7.04 0.42
CA ASP A 102 10.07 -6.58 -0.90
C ASP A 102 8.67 -7.13 -1.20
N HIS A 103 7.70 -6.24 -1.29
CA HIS A 103 6.32 -6.53 -1.65
C HIS A 103 5.69 -5.30 -2.34
N SER A 104 4.57 -5.48 -3.06
CA SER A 104 3.84 -4.37 -3.69
C SER A 104 3.25 -3.39 -2.67
N ALA A 105 2.78 -3.91 -1.53
CA ALA A 105 2.42 -3.09 -0.39
C ALA A 105 3.64 -2.43 0.23
N PHE A 106 3.51 -1.17 0.59
CA PHE A 106 4.52 -0.47 1.38
C PHE A 106 4.47 -0.95 2.82
N ASP A 107 5.64 -1.04 3.49
CA ASP A 107 5.76 -1.41 4.90
C ASP A 107 5.27 -2.85 5.19
N ALA A 108 5.71 -3.80 4.34
CA ALA A 108 5.40 -5.23 4.45
C ALA A 108 6.54 -5.98 5.15
N TYR A 109 6.19 -6.94 6.01
CA TYR A 109 7.15 -7.65 6.85
C TYR A 109 6.93 -9.16 6.89
N SER A 110 8.05 -9.89 7.04
CA SER A 110 8.14 -11.25 7.59
C SER A 110 8.43 -11.18 9.09
N PHE A 111 8.18 -12.26 9.80
CA PHE A 111 8.45 -12.34 11.25
C PHE A 111 9.19 -13.60 11.61
N LEU A 112 10.23 -13.45 12.44
CA LEU A 112 10.75 -14.55 13.25
C LEU A 112 10.05 -14.51 14.60
N ILE A 113 9.35 -15.58 14.93
CA ILE A 113 8.54 -15.74 16.15
C ILE A 113 9.21 -16.81 17.00
N GLU A 114 9.59 -16.46 18.23
CA GLU A 114 10.34 -17.30 19.15
C GLU A 114 9.56 -17.45 20.47
N GLY A 115 9.27 -18.67 20.86
CA GLY A 115 8.53 -18.96 22.10
C GLY A 115 8.56 -20.46 22.41
N GLU A 116 8.46 -20.84 23.68
CA GLU A 116 8.45 -22.25 24.17
C GLU A 116 9.59 -23.10 23.58
N GLY A 117 10.77 -22.50 23.38
CA GLY A 117 11.93 -23.18 22.81
C GLY A 117 11.80 -23.49 21.31
N LYS A 118 10.80 -22.97 20.61
CA LYS A 118 10.56 -23.14 19.18
C LYS A 118 10.75 -21.82 18.41
N ARG A 119 11.06 -21.96 17.13
CA ARG A 119 11.27 -20.85 16.22
C ARG A 119 10.46 -21.04 14.95
N LEU A 120 9.53 -20.11 14.70
CA LEU A 120 8.71 -20.08 13.51
C LEU A 120 9.10 -18.86 12.66
N PHE A 121 9.30 -19.08 11.36
CA PHE A 121 9.43 -17.98 10.41
C PHE A 121 8.17 -17.88 9.57
N TYR A 122 7.48 -16.73 9.68
CA TYR A 122 6.33 -16.37 8.86
C TYR A 122 6.76 -15.40 7.78
N SER A 123 6.59 -15.78 6.51
CA SER A 123 7.08 -14.97 5.39
C SER A 123 6.31 -13.67 5.18
N GLY A 124 5.04 -13.59 5.60
CA GLY A 124 4.14 -12.63 5.00
C GLY A 124 4.11 -12.80 3.49
N ASP A 125 3.65 -11.78 2.76
CA ASP A 125 3.76 -11.74 1.31
C ASP A 125 5.07 -11.11 0.89
N PHE A 126 5.72 -11.68 -0.12
CA PHE A 126 7.02 -11.21 -0.57
C PHE A 126 7.23 -11.40 -2.07
N ARG A 127 8.20 -10.67 -2.61
CA ARG A 127 8.72 -10.82 -3.97
C ARG A 127 10.21 -10.45 -3.97
N GLY A 128 10.91 -10.70 -5.08
CA GLY A 128 12.33 -10.34 -5.22
C GLY A 128 12.62 -9.41 -6.41
N HIS A 129 11.55 -8.88 -7.04
CA HIS A 129 11.66 -8.11 -8.29
C HIS A 129 11.14 -6.66 -8.15
N GLY A 130 10.81 -6.23 -6.93
CA GLY A 130 10.41 -4.86 -6.61
C GLY A 130 11.60 -3.91 -6.40
N ARG A 131 11.29 -2.69 -5.98
CA ARG A 131 12.32 -1.67 -5.66
C ARG A 131 13.11 -1.99 -4.39
N LYS A 132 12.60 -2.90 -3.57
CA LYS A 132 13.22 -3.39 -2.34
C LYS A 132 13.83 -4.80 -2.50
N GLY A 133 14.08 -5.26 -3.72
CA GLY A 133 14.62 -6.61 -4.01
C GLY A 133 15.92 -6.94 -3.29
N SER A 134 16.75 -5.94 -2.95
CA SER A 134 17.95 -6.12 -2.12
C SER A 134 17.63 -6.66 -0.70
N LEU A 135 16.45 -6.33 -0.13
CA LEU A 135 16.01 -6.87 1.16
C LEU A 135 15.75 -8.38 1.06
N PHE A 136 15.09 -8.82 -0.03
CA PHE A 136 14.88 -10.23 -0.30
C PHE A 136 16.20 -10.96 -0.46
N SER A 137 17.13 -10.44 -1.29
CA SER A 137 18.46 -11.00 -1.45
C SER A 137 19.22 -11.08 -0.13
N SER A 138 19.13 -10.06 0.71
CA SER A 138 19.77 -10.05 2.04
C SER A 138 19.19 -11.13 2.95
N LEU A 139 17.86 -11.33 2.94
CA LEU A 139 17.22 -12.36 3.74
C LEU A 139 17.63 -13.78 3.29
N ILE A 140 17.71 -14.03 1.97
CA ILE A 140 18.14 -15.33 1.43
C ILE A 140 19.61 -15.61 1.73
N ASN A 141 20.49 -14.59 1.65
CA ASN A 141 21.92 -14.74 1.91
C ASN A 141 22.24 -14.91 3.41
N SER A 142 21.40 -14.39 4.29
CA SER A 142 21.58 -14.47 5.74
C SER A 142 20.24 -14.72 6.45
N PRO A 143 19.62 -15.89 6.22
CA PRO A 143 18.34 -16.22 6.84
C PRO A 143 18.47 -16.45 8.35
N PRO A 144 17.41 -16.26 9.12
CA PRO A 144 17.34 -16.74 10.50
C PRO A 144 17.67 -18.24 10.55
N LYS A 145 18.53 -18.63 11.50
CA LYS A 145 18.99 -20.02 11.65
C LYS A 145 18.10 -20.78 12.63
N ASN A 146 18.18 -22.11 12.60
CA ASN A 146 17.51 -23.01 13.53
C ASN A 146 15.99 -22.79 13.58
N ILE A 147 15.36 -22.74 12.41
CA ILE A 147 13.91 -22.60 12.26
C ILE A 147 13.26 -23.99 12.40
N ASP A 148 12.31 -24.13 13.34
CA ASP A 148 11.52 -25.35 13.50
C ASP A 148 10.36 -25.39 12.50
N TYR A 149 9.73 -24.22 12.22
CA TYR A 149 8.58 -24.11 11.35
C TYR A 149 8.73 -22.96 10.37
N LEU A 150 8.41 -23.22 9.10
CA LEU A 150 8.35 -22.23 8.03
C LEU A 150 6.91 -22.11 7.54
N MET A 151 6.29 -20.95 7.76
CA MET A 151 5.01 -20.58 7.15
C MET A 151 5.28 -19.61 6.00
N MET A 152 5.07 -20.07 4.79
CA MET A 152 5.42 -19.31 3.58
C MET A 152 4.19 -19.19 2.66
N GLU A 153 4.04 -17.99 2.06
CA GLU A 153 3.03 -17.79 1.02
C GLU A 153 3.26 -18.73 -0.17
N GLY A 154 2.18 -19.02 -0.91
CA GLY A 154 2.22 -19.94 -2.04
C GLY A 154 1.57 -19.38 -3.32
N THR A 155 1.35 -18.08 -3.42
CA THR A 155 0.62 -17.42 -4.53
C THR A 155 1.18 -17.75 -5.91
N ASN A 156 2.49 -17.96 -6.02
CA ASN A 156 3.18 -18.23 -7.28
C ASN A 156 3.67 -19.68 -7.44
N ILE A 157 3.22 -20.61 -6.60
CA ILE A 157 3.56 -22.03 -6.75
C ILE A 157 3.10 -22.52 -8.13
N GLY A 158 4.00 -23.18 -8.87
CA GLY A 158 3.75 -23.71 -10.21
C GLY A 158 3.83 -22.67 -11.33
N ARG A 159 4.03 -21.40 -11.05
CA ARG A 159 4.25 -20.39 -12.09
C ARG A 159 5.67 -20.52 -12.66
N THR A 160 5.79 -20.74 -13.96
CA THR A 160 7.06 -20.88 -14.68
C THR A 160 7.55 -19.58 -15.34
N THR A 161 6.66 -18.60 -15.51
CA THR A 161 7.00 -17.32 -16.14
C THR A 161 7.75 -16.42 -15.17
N LYS A 162 8.93 -15.94 -15.58
CA LYS A 162 9.72 -14.98 -14.80
C LYS A 162 9.02 -13.61 -14.80
N SER A 163 8.81 -13.05 -13.61
CA SER A 163 8.29 -11.69 -13.47
C SER A 163 9.37 -10.67 -13.87
N LYS A 164 8.96 -9.60 -14.58
CA LYS A 164 9.83 -8.46 -14.84
C LYS A 164 10.09 -7.69 -13.55
N SER A 165 11.30 -7.17 -13.39
CA SER A 165 11.64 -6.27 -12.30
C SER A 165 10.99 -4.90 -12.49
N GLU A 166 10.89 -4.12 -11.41
CA GLU A 166 10.42 -2.72 -11.50
C GLU A 166 11.40 -1.86 -12.34
N GLU A 167 12.66 -2.24 -12.46
CA GLU A 167 13.63 -1.60 -13.34
C GLU A 167 13.38 -1.93 -14.81
N ASP A 168 13.09 -3.19 -15.14
CA ASP A 168 12.69 -3.59 -16.49
C ASP A 168 11.45 -2.82 -16.96
N ILE A 169 10.46 -2.72 -16.08
CA ILE A 169 9.22 -1.97 -16.36
C ILE A 169 9.51 -0.48 -16.55
N GLU A 170 10.36 0.13 -15.70
CA GLU A 170 10.79 1.52 -15.87
C GLU A 170 11.42 1.73 -17.28
N ASN A 171 12.33 0.84 -17.67
CA ASN A 171 13.02 0.95 -18.97
C ASN A 171 12.08 0.76 -20.16
N GLU A 172 11.08 -0.12 -20.05
CA GLU A 172 10.04 -0.27 -21.08
C GLU A 172 9.15 0.97 -21.16
N LEU A 173 8.72 1.51 -20.02
CA LEU A 173 7.92 2.73 -19.95
C LEU A 173 8.64 3.93 -20.55
N VAL A 174 9.96 4.04 -20.38
CA VAL A 174 10.76 5.10 -21.03
C VAL A 174 10.63 5.05 -22.55
N LYS A 175 10.64 3.85 -23.14
CA LYS A 175 10.47 3.71 -24.61
C LYS A 175 9.09 4.17 -25.05
N VAL A 176 8.04 3.71 -24.34
CA VAL A 176 6.65 4.10 -24.62
C VAL A 176 6.42 5.62 -24.46
N PHE A 177 6.96 6.22 -23.39
CA PHE A 177 6.76 7.63 -23.10
C PHE A 177 7.50 8.56 -24.08
N LYS A 178 8.52 8.07 -24.79
CA LYS A 178 9.21 8.82 -25.84
C LYS A 178 8.45 8.84 -27.16
N GLU A 179 7.43 8.01 -27.32
CA GLU A 179 6.60 8.05 -28.53
C GLU A 179 5.83 9.40 -28.60
N PRO A 180 5.85 10.09 -29.77
CA PRO A 180 5.25 11.39 -29.90
C PRO A 180 3.71 11.34 -30.01
N ASN A 181 3.10 12.49 -29.81
CA ASN A 181 1.71 12.79 -30.16
C ASN A 181 0.65 11.89 -29.49
N LYS A 182 0.89 11.44 -28.26
CA LYS A 182 -0.12 10.74 -27.46
C LYS A 182 0.01 11.00 -25.97
N ILE A 183 -1.11 10.99 -25.28
CA ILE A 183 -1.17 10.91 -23.84
C ILE A 183 -0.90 9.46 -23.40
N ASN A 184 -0.21 9.28 -22.29
CA ASN A 184 0.03 7.97 -21.71
C ASN A 184 -0.80 7.78 -20.46
N LEU A 185 -1.75 6.86 -20.49
CA LEU A 185 -2.58 6.48 -19.35
C LEU A 185 -2.09 5.15 -18.76
N ILE A 186 -1.66 5.17 -17.52
CA ILE A 186 -1.12 3.99 -16.81
C ILE A 186 -2.16 3.48 -15.84
N TYR A 187 -2.73 2.32 -16.13
CA TYR A 187 -3.64 1.64 -15.22
C TYR A 187 -2.87 0.78 -14.21
N GLN A 188 -3.01 1.10 -12.91
CA GLN A 188 -2.38 0.34 -11.84
C GLN A 188 -3.14 0.44 -10.51
N ALA A 189 -2.85 -0.49 -9.58
CA ALA A 189 -3.33 -0.41 -8.21
C ALA A 189 -2.75 0.80 -7.49
N GLY A 190 -3.61 1.55 -6.76
CA GLY A 190 -3.22 2.81 -6.13
C GLY A 190 -2.19 2.69 -5.01
N GLN A 191 -2.06 1.52 -4.39
CA GLN A 191 -1.10 1.27 -3.31
C GLN A 191 0.15 0.51 -3.76
N ASN A 192 0.35 0.29 -5.06
CA ASN A 192 1.61 -0.22 -5.58
C ASN A 192 2.63 0.93 -5.69
N ILE A 193 3.24 1.25 -4.56
CA ILE A 193 4.17 2.40 -4.42
C ILE A 193 5.39 2.23 -5.31
N ASP A 194 5.95 1.04 -5.39
CA ASP A 194 7.11 0.75 -6.24
C ASP A 194 6.81 1.07 -7.72
N ARG A 195 5.59 0.77 -8.19
CA ARG A 195 5.16 1.09 -9.56
C ARG A 195 4.98 2.60 -9.77
N ILE A 196 4.47 3.34 -8.77
CA ILE A 196 4.41 4.82 -8.86
C ILE A 196 5.82 5.39 -9.02
N VAL A 197 6.79 4.89 -8.26
CA VAL A 197 8.20 5.29 -8.36
C VAL A 197 8.77 4.93 -9.74
N SER A 198 8.45 3.76 -10.29
CA SER A 198 8.91 3.33 -11.62
C SER A 198 8.36 4.25 -12.72
N VAL A 199 7.06 4.56 -12.67
CA VAL A 199 6.41 5.50 -13.60
C VAL A 199 7.04 6.89 -13.48
N PHE A 200 7.25 7.39 -12.26
CA PHE A 200 7.90 8.69 -12.04
C PHE A 200 9.32 8.74 -12.64
N LYS A 201 10.14 7.72 -12.39
CA LYS A 201 11.49 7.66 -12.94
C LYS A 201 11.48 7.59 -14.47
N ALA A 202 10.54 6.85 -15.05
CA ALA A 202 10.37 6.81 -16.51
C ALA A 202 9.93 8.16 -17.06
N CYS A 203 9.01 8.88 -16.41
CA CYS A 203 8.64 10.25 -16.77
C CYS A 203 9.85 11.18 -16.76
N LYS A 204 10.67 11.13 -15.70
CA LYS A 204 11.88 11.96 -15.60
C LYS A 204 12.85 11.68 -16.74
N LYS A 205 13.10 10.39 -17.08
CA LYS A 205 14.00 9.99 -18.19
C LYS A 205 13.45 10.36 -19.57
N ALA A 206 12.13 10.43 -19.71
CA ALA A 206 11.45 10.79 -20.97
C ALA A 206 11.06 12.27 -21.04
N ASN A 207 11.42 13.09 -20.05
CA ASN A 207 11.04 14.50 -19.91
C ASN A 207 9.52 14.73 -19.99
N LYS A 208 8.74 13.91 -19.26
CA LYS A 208 7.28 13.97 -19.19
C LYS A 208 6.81 14.45 -17.82
N THR A 209 5.61 15.01 -17.78
CA THR A 209 4.90 15.38 -16.55
C THR A 209 4.08 14.19 -16.05
N LEU A 210 4.31 13.78 -14.80
CA LEU A 210 3.48 12.78 -14.13
C LEU A 210 2.27 13.45 -13.51
N VAL A 211 1.08 12.98 -13.86
CA VAL A 211 -0.18 13.39 -13.22
C VAL A 211 -0.68 12.29 -12.30
N LEU A 212 -0.80 12.63 -11.03
CA LEU A 212 -1.43 11.80 -10.00
C LEU A 212 -2.84 12.35 -9.74
N ASP A 213 -3.79 11.49 -9.41
CA ASP A 213 -5.01 12.00 -8.79
C ASP A 213 -4.75 12.38 -7.32
N ILE A 214 -5.67 13.13 -6.72
CA ILE A 214 -5.51 13.61 -5.35
C ILE A 214 -5.36 12.48 -4.32
N TYR A 215 -5.94 11.30 -4.57
CA TYR A 215 -5.78 10.13 -3.71
C TYR A 215 -4.33 9.62 -3.71
N LEU A 216 -3.72 9.45 -4.89
CA LEU A 216 -2.32 9.02 -5.00
C LEU A 216 -1.37 10.08 -4.46
N ALA A 217 -1.64 11.35 -4.74
CA ALA A 217 -0.86 12.46 -4.20
C ALA A 217 -0.87 12.46 -2.66
N TYR A 218 -2.03 12.23 -2.06
CA TYR A 218 -2.19 12.15 -0.61
C TYR A 218 -1.47 10.95 0.00
N ILE A 219 -1.57 9.75 -0.64
CA ILE A 219 -0.79 8.57 -0.24
C ILE A 219 0.70 8.88 -0.20
N MET A 220 1.26 9.38 -1.31
CA MET A 220 2.70 9.61 -1.43
C MET A 220 3.20 10.65 -0.43
N ALA A 221 2.47 11.74 -0.24
CA ALA A 221 2.78 12.76 0.77
C ALA A 221 2.73 12.21 2.20
N THR A 222 1.72 11.40 2.53
CA THR A 222 1.61 10.78 3.85
C THR A 222 2.76 9.81 4.12
N LEU A 223 3.13 8.97 3.16
CA LEU A 223 4.26 8.06 3.31
C LEU A 223 5.58 8.80 3.56
N VAL A 224 5.83 9.90 2.84
CA VAL A 224 7.02 10.76 3.09
C VAL A 224 6.99 11.33 4.51
N ARG A 225 5.83 11.86 4.94
CA ARG A 225 5.65 12.45 6.27
C ARG A 225 5.92 11.46 7.41
N VAL A 226 5.43 10.22 7.29
CA VAL A 226 5.54 9.24 8.39
C VAL A 226 6.83 8.43 8.39
N THR A 227 7.51 8.30 7.25
CA THR A 227 8.72 7.48 7.14
C THR A 227 10.00 8.28 6.97
N GLY A 228 9.91 9.55 6.57
CA GLY A 228 11.08 10.35 6.17
C GLY A 228 11.74 9.90 4.86
N ASN A 229 11.17 8.92 4.17
CA ASN A 229 11.73 8.41 2.92
C ASN A 229 11.61 9.43 1.78
N LYS A 230 12.59 9.46 0.89
CA LYS A 230 12.60 10.32 -0.29
C LYS A 230 11.77 9.73 -1.44
N LEU A 231 10.46 9.62 -1.23
CA LEU A 231 9.53 9.21 -2.29
C LEU A 231 9.12 10.41 -3.14
N PRO A 232 8.83 10.22 -4.44
CA PRO A 232 8.32 11.29 -5.30
C PRO A 232 6.87 11.63 -4.91
N PHE A 233 6.62 12.89 -4.60
CA PHE A 233 5.28 13.41 -4.32
C PHE A 233 5.17 14.87 -4.79
N PRO A 234 3.95 15.40 -5.01
CA PRO A 234 3.75 16.78 -5.44
C PRO A 234 4.38 17.76 -4.43
N SER A 235 5.49 18.36 -4.81
CA SER A 235 6.26 19.31 -3.99
C SER A 235 7.21 20.13 -4.86
N SER A 236 7.81 21.18 -4.31
CA SER A 236 8.84 21.98 -5.00
C SER A 236 10.06 21.15 -5.42
N SER A 237 10.38 20.07 -4.70
CA SER A 237 11.47 19.14 -5.06
C SER A 237 11.13 18.24 -6.26
N PHE A 238 9.86 18.13 -6.64
CA PHE A 238 9.38 17.31 -7.75
C PHE A 238 8.43 18.10 -8.67
N PRO A 239 8.92 19.18 -9.34
CA PRO A 239 8.07 20.14 -10.08
C PRO A 239 7.31 19.51 -11.27
N ASN A 240 7.79 18.37 -11.76
CA ASN A 240 7.17 17.61 -12.85
C ASN A 240 6.07 16.63 -12.37
N ILE A 241 5.66 16.69 -11.10
CA ILE A 241 4.48 15.97 -10.60
C ILE A 241 3.34 16.97 -10.45
N LYS A 242 2.22 16.69 -11.11
CA LYS A 242 0.98 17.48 -11.04
C LYS A 242 -0.15 16.64 -10.45
N VAL A 243 -1.19 17.34 -9.97
CA VAL A 243 -2.32 16.69 -9.27
C VAL A 243 -3.63 17.03 -9.97
N PHE A 244 -4.33 15.99 -10.41
CA PHE A 244 -5.68 16.09 -10.92
C PHE A 244 -6.70 15.96 -9.78
N PHE A 245 -7.53 16.98 -9.61
CA PHE A 245 -8.54 17.04 -8.54
C PHE A 245 -9.86 16.47 -9.07
N SER A 246 -10.09 15.17 -8.86
CA SER A 246 -11.43 14.61 -9.09
C SER A 246 -12.38 15.07 -7.99
N SER A 247 -13.61 15.46 -8.35
CA SER A 247 -14.59 15.98 -7.41
C SER A 247 -14.89 14.99 -6.28
N TYR A 248 -15.03 13.70 -6.60
CA TYR A 248 -15.29 12.66 -5.59
C TYR A 248 -14.18 12.60 -4.54
N ALA A 249 -12.92 12.41 -4.97
CA ALA A 249 -11.82 12.27 -4.04
C ALA A 249 -11.52 13.56 -3.26
N SER A 250 -11.65 14.73 -3.91
CA SER A 250 -11.50 16.03 -3.25
C SER A 250 -12.54 16.24 -2.16
N ASN A 251 -13.82 15.93 -2.43
CA ASN A 251 -14.89 16.04 -1.44
C ASN A 251 -14.66 15.08 -0.24
N ARG A 252 -14.14 13.88 -0.49
CA ARG A 252 -13.81 12.93 0.58
C ARG A 252 -12.71 13.48 1.48
N ILE A 253 -11.63 14.03 0.92
CA ILE A 253 -10.55 14.66 1.71
C ILE A 253 -11.09 15.82 2.54
N VAL A 254 -11.87 16.72 1.93
CA VAL A 254 -12.43 17.88 2.65
C VAL A 254 -13.32 17.43 3.80
N LYS A 255 -14.17 16.41 3.57
CA LYS A 255 -15.09 15.90 4.58
C LYS A 255 -14.37 15.23 5.76
N GLU A 256 -13.39 14.38 5.48
CA GLU A 256 -12.76 13.52 6.48
C GLU A 256 -11.52 14.17 7.15
N LEU A 257 -10.83 15.06 6.43
CA LEU A 257 -9.53 15.61 6.87
C LEU A 257 -9.50 17.14 6.93
N GLY A 258 -10.49 17.80 6.33
CA GLY A 258 -10.56 19.25 6.26
C GLY A 258 -9.98 19.86 4.98
N LYS A 259 -10.35 21.13 4.73
CA LYS A 259 -9.96 21.84 3.50
C LYS A 259 -8.46 22.05 3.36
N GLN A 260 -7.74 22.20 4.49
CA GLN A 260 -6.30 22.48 4.47
C GLN A 260 -5.50 21.35 3.80
N GLU A 261 -5.88 20.08 4.03
CA GLU A 261 -5.22 18.94 3.40
C GLU A 261 -5.36 18.96 1.87
N LEU A 262 -6.48 19.43 1.36
CA LEU A 262 -6.68 19.63 -0.08
C LEU A 262 -5.85 20.81 -0.61
N TYR A 263 -5.81 21.92 0.13
CA TYR A 263 -5.10 23.13 -0.28
C TYR A 263 -3.59 22.95 -0.35
N ASN A 264 -3.01 22.02 0.40
CA ASN A 264 -1.59 21.68 0.33
C ASN A 264 -1.16 21.24 -1.08
N PHE A 265 -2.08 20.73 -1.90
CA PHE A 265 -1.81 20.31 -3.27
C PHE A 265 -2.21 21.35 -4.32
N GLN A 266 -2.84 22.46 -3.94
CA GLN A 266 -3.29 23.51 -4.88
C GLN A 266 -2.18 24.06 -5.81
N PRO A 267 -0.92 24.28 -5.33
CA PRO A 267 0.16 24.75 -6.19
C PRO A 267 0.54 23.77 -7.33
N TYR A 268 0.16 22.51 -7.20
CA TYR A 268 0.49 21.43 -8.15
C TYR A 268 -0.70 21.00 -8.98
N LYS A 269 -1.85 21.67 -8.84
CA LYS A 269 -3.09 21.34 -9.56
C LYS A 269 -2.88 21.44 -11.07
N ILE A 270 -3.49 20.50 -11.80
CA ILE A 270 -3.62 20.51 -13.26
C ILE A 270 -5.11 20.36 -13.61
N THR A 271 -5.55 21.11 -14.62
CA THR A 271 -6.92 21.05 -15.14
C THR A 271 -7.02 20.12 -16.35
N LYS A 272 -8.25 19.86 -16.83
CA LYS A 272 -8.46 19.11 -18.08
C LYS A 272 -7.92 19.90 -19.27
N ASP A 273 -8.12 21.21 -19.31
CA ASP A 273 -7.63 22.06 -20.39
C ASP A 273 -6.11 22.07 -20.45
N ASP A 274 -5.42 22.07 -19.30
CA ASP A 274 -3.96 21.94 -19.24
C ASP A 274 -3.50 20.57 -19.77
N ILE A 275 -4.23 19.48 -19.45
CA ILE A 275 -3.95 18.14 -19.95
C ILE A 275 -4.13 18.09 -21.46
N ASP A 276 -5.26 18.60 -21.99
CA ASP A 276 -5.55 18.62 -23.41
C ASP A 276 -4.54 19.47 -24.20
N SER A 277 -4.14 20.62 -23.65
CA SER A 277 -3.16 21.51 -24.28
C SER A 277 -1.74 20.92 -24.33
N ASN A 278 -1.40 20.03 -23.42
CA ASN A 278 -0.08 19.42 -23.27
C ASN A 278 -0.10 17.88 -23.34
N PHE A 279 -1.12 17.31 -23.97
CA PHE A 279 -1.41 15.87 -23.92
C PHE A 279 -0.20 14.99 -24.26
N SER A 280 0.60 15.36 -25.24
CA SER A 280 1.80 14.61 -25.63
C SER A 280 2.91 14.61 -24.58
N ASN A 281 2.86 15.53 -23.61
CA ASN A 281 3.80 15.60 -22.50
C ASN A 281 3.27 14.98 -21.18
N ILE A 282 2.07 14.44 -21.20
CA ILE A 282 1.39 13.93 -20.01
C ILE A 282 1.51 12.40 -19.91
N VAL A 283 1.86 11.95 -18.73
CA VAL A 283 1.68 10.57 -18.28
C VAL A 283 0.77 10.61 -17.05
N MET A 284 -0.36 9.94 -17.08
CA MET A 284 -1.32 9.97 -15.97
C MET A 284 -1.56 8.58 -15.42
N ILE A 285 -1.47 8.41 -14.11
CA ILE A 285 -1.89 7.18 -13.44
C ILE A 285 -3.40 7.21 -13.26
N VAL A 286 -4.07 6.20 -13.82
CA VAL A 286 -5.53 6.11 -13.85
C VAL A 286 -6.06 4.85 -13.17
N ARG A 287 -7.32 4.92 -12.74
CA ARG A 287 -8.09 3.83 -12.14
C ARG A 287 -9.53 3.88 -12.67
N PRO A 288 -10.33 2.81 -12.61
CA PRO A 288 -11.70 2.82 -13.14
C PRO A 288 -12.56 3.96 -12.59
N SER A 289 -12.41 4.29 -11.29
CA SER A 289 -13.12 5.41 -10.65
C SER A 289 -12.77 6.79 -11.22
N LEU A 290 -11.60 6.92 -11.86
CA LEU A 290 -11.15 8.18 -12.46
C LEU A 290 -11.60 8.32 -13.92
N MET A 291 -11.87 7.22 -14.62
CA MET A 291 -12.23 7.24 -16.06
C MET A 291 -13.45 8.11 -16.36
N VAL A 292 -14.43 8.14 -15.45
CA VAL A 292 -15.61 9.02 -15.61
C VAL A 292 -15.23 10.51 -15.71
N HIS A 293 -14.17 10.91 -14.98
CA HIS A 293 -13.68 12.29 -14.97
C HIS A 293 -12.82 12.63 -16.18
N LEU A 294 -12.32 11.61 -16.90
CA LEU A 294 -11.50 11.79 -18.10
C LEU A 294 -12.34 11.88 -19.39
N LYS A 295 -13.64 11.50 -19.29
CA LYS A 295 -14.57 11.71 -20.40
C LYS A 295 -14.59 13.19 -20.80
N GLY A 296 -14.42 13.46 -22.09
CA GLY A 296 -14.37 14.82 -22.66
C GLY A 296 -12.95 15.41 -22.76
N LEU A 297 -11.91 14.67 -22.46
CA LEU A 297 -10.57 15.00 -22.95
C LEU A 297 -10.54 14.76 -24.47
N LYS A 298 -10.06 15.75 -25.23
CA LYS A 298 -10.16 15.76 -26.71
C LYS A 298 -9.21 14.80 -27.41
N ASN A 299 -8.17 14.36 -26.70
CA ASN A 299 -7.07 13.55 -27.25
C ASN A 299 -6.98 12.15 -26.60
N ILE A 300 -8.09 11.64 -26.08
CA ILE A 300 -8.25 10.27 -25.63
C ILE A 300 -9.34 9.63 -26.50
N ASP A 301 -8.94 8.77 -27.40
CA ASP A 301 -9.83 7.89 -28.19
C ASP A 301 -10.04 6.57 -27.46
#